data_fd214f6c64efad682dc53ce8024ff225
#
_entry.id   fd214f6c64efad682dc53ce8024ff225
#
_cell.length_a   1.000
_cell.length_b   1.000
_cell.length_c   1.000
_cell.angle_alpha   90.00
_cell.angle_beta   90.00
_cell.angle_gamma   90.00
#
_symmetry.space_group_name_H-M   'P 1'
#
loop_
_entity.id
_entity.type
_entity.pdbx_description
1 polymer ?
#
loop_
_entity_poly.entity_id
_entity_poly.type
_entity_poly.pdbx_seq_one_letter_code
_entity_poly.pdbx_strand_id
1 'polypeptide(L)'
;GLMQGFPPAADKRVDVSNGYRYPQLRWVVQHLREIQPTQNIRRGAAAPSALPEAPMALGGLRFDDDKGQPVTVDQWLDRTYTDAIVVLHKGRVVFERYQNQMQASSPHLLFSVTKSFTGLMAAQLAHEGRIDPQALVTKYVPELEGSAWGDMTVRQVMDMTGAVRFREDYTDPKTEIFGYSWASGMLPRPPGYAGPTNVYDFLKTLPKEGTHGEGFVYRTVHSEVLGWIVSRVTQRRWSDLMSENIWQKLG
;
A
#
# COMPACT_ATOMS: atom_id res chain seq x y z
N GLY A 1 -6.87 8.63 25.82
CA GLY A 1 -6.62 8.41 24.40
C GLY A 1 -7.34 7.17 23.88
N LEU A 2 -7.26 6.93 22.55
CA LEU A 2 -7.79 5.71 21.96
C LEU A 2 -7.07 4.48 22.49
N MET A 3 -7.79 3.37 22.65
CA MET A 3 -7.28 2.07 23.14
C MET A 3 -6.57 2.10 24.53
N GLN A 4 -6.81 3.13 25.32
CA GLN A 4 -6.28 3.23 26.68
C GLN A 4 -7.28 2.70 27.71
N GLY A 5 -6.74 2.05 28.76
CA GLY A 5 -7.54 1.39 29.78
C GLY A 5 -7.66 -0.12 29.57
N PHE A 6 -8.11 -0.85 30.58
CA PHE A 6 -8.21 -2.32 30.52
C PHE A 6 -9.52 -2.80 31.17
N PRO A 7 -10.55 -3.11 30.35
CA PRO A 7 -10.64 -2.88 28.91
C PRO A 7 -10.79 -1.38 28.57
N PRO A 8 -10.46 -0.95 27.33
CA PRO A 8 -10.74 0.42 26.92
C PRO A 8 -12.24 0.73 26.96
N ALA A 9 -12.61 1.97 27.26
CA ALA A 9 -13.98 2.43 27.19
C ALA A 9 -14.56 2.22 25.77
N ALA A 10 -15.85 1.93 25.65
CA ALA A 10 -16.47 1.55 24.37
C ALA A 10 -16.28 2.59 23.26
N ASP A 11 -16.36 3.88 23.61
CA ASP A 11 -16.16 5.02 22.68
C ASP A 11 -14.67 5.26 22.31
N LYS A 12 -13.74 4.57 22.98
CA LYS A 12 -12.30 4.65 22.74
C LYS A 12 -11.73 3.40 22.05
N ARG A 13 -12.57 2.41 21.77
CA ARG A 13 -12.13 1.18 21.12
C ARG A 13 -11.95 1.39 19.63
N VAL A 14 -10.89 0.79 19.09
CA VAL A 14 -10.58 0.77 17.67
C VAL A 14 -10.55 -0.68 17.20
N ASP A 15 -11.25 -0.94 16.09
CA ASP A 15 -11.29 -2.22 15.41
C ASP A 15 -11.44 -2.02 13.90
N VAL A 16 -11.61 -3.09 13.12
CA VAL A 16 -11.75 -3.04 11.66
C VAL A 16 -12.99 -2.27 11.19
N SER A 17 -14.01 -2.09 12.05
CA SER A 17 -15.25 -1.40 11.67
C SER A 17 -15.13 0.12 11.68
N ASN A 18 -14.22 0.65 12.48
CA ASN A 18 -14.03 2.10 12.66
C ASN A 18 -12.60 2.58 12.37
N GLY A 19 -11.61 1.66 12.31
CA GLY A 19 -10.19 2.01 12.25
C GLY A 19 -9.76 2.81 11.03
N TYR A 20 -10.49 2.71 9.91
CA TYR A 20 -10.19 3.46 8.70
C TYR A 20 -10.93 4.81 8.63
N ARG A 21 -11.51 5.28 9.73
CA ARG A 21 -12.16 6.58 9.85
C ARG A 21 -11.40 7.49 10.80
N TYR A 22 -11.44 8.79 10.54
CA TYR A 22 -10.89 9.77 11.47
C TYR A 22 -11.82 9.92 12.70
N PRO A 23 -11.30 10.03 13.92
CA PRO A 23 -9.88 10.16 14.31
C PRO A 23 -9.13 8.82 14.53
N GLN A 24 -9.82 7.67 14.49
CA GLN A 24 -9.26 6.35 14.79
C GLN A 24 -8.11 6.00 13.83
N LEU A 25 -8.20 6.44 12.57
CA LEU A 25 -7.16 6.21 11.56
C LEU A 25 -5.77 6.67 12.04
N ARG A 26 -5.68 7.79 12.74
CA ARG A 26 -4.41 8.29 13.30
C ARG A 26 -3.75 7.33 14.31
N TRP A 27 -4.54 6.50 14.96
CA TRP A 27 -4.04 5.44 15.82
C TRP A 27 -3.69 4.20 14.99
N VAL A 28 -4.56 3.79 14.07
CA VAL A 28 -4.40 2.56 13.27
C VAL A 28 -3.13 2.58 12.42
N VAL A 29 -2.75 3.70 11.84
CA VAL A 29 -1.56 3.78 10.98
C VAL A 29 -0.27 3.36 11.68
N GLN A 30 -0.23 3.42 13.02
CA GLN A 30 0.90 2.96 13.83
C GLN A 30 0.65 1.62 14.54
N HIS A 31 -0.63 1.14 14.58
CA HIS A 31 -1.04 -0.01 15.39
C HIS A 31 -1.84 -1.06 14.60
N LEU A 32 -1.72 -1.08 13.26
CA LEU A 32 -2.51 -1.98 12.41
C LEU A 32 -2.45 -3.44 12.85
N ARG A 33 -1.32 -3.90 13.33
CA ARG A 33 -1.11 -5.28 13.81
C ARG A 33 -1.97 -5.66 15.01
N GLU A 34 -2.56 -4.70 15.70
CA GLU A 34 -3.44 -4.94 16.85
C GLU A 34 -4.88 -5.23 16.44
N ILE A 35 -5.24 -4.90 15.18
CA ILE A 35 -6.61 -5.10 14.66
C ILE A 35 -6.67 -5.96 13.38
N GLN A 36 -5.52 -6.27 12.79
CA GLN A 36 -5.42 -7.07 11.56
C GLN A 36 -4.32 -8.13 11.69
N PRO A 37 -4.49 -9.34 11.14
CA PRO A 37 -3.42 -10.32 11.01
C PRO A 37 -2.27 -9.76 10.17
N THR A 38 -1.05 -9.85 10.68
CA THR A 38 0.15 -9.36 10.01
C THR A 38 1.28 -10.38 10.08
N GLN A 39 2.27 -10.23 9.20
CA GLN A 39 3.52 -10.97 9.23
C GLN A 39 4.70 -9.99 9.30
N ASN A 40 5.74 -10.39 10.04
CA ASN A 40 6.95 -9.58 10.13
C ASN A 40 7.80 -9.73 8.86
N ILE A 41 8.21 -8.61 8.29
CA ILE A 41 9.32 -8.53 7.35
C ILE A 41 10.57 -8.32 8.19
N ARG A 42 11.51 -9.25 8.16
CA ARG A 42 12.69 -9.24 9.04
C ARG A 42 13.82 -8.45 8.37
N ARG A 43 14.42 -7.54 9.12
CA ARG A 43 15.69 -6.92 8.73
C ARG A 43 16.85 -7.92 8.88
N GLY A 44 17.99 -7.62 8.26
CA GLY A 44 19.24 -8.38 8.45
C GLY A 44 19.89 -8.12 9.80
N ALA A 45 20.98 -8.85 10.06
CA ALA A 45 21.84 -8.63 11.20
C ALA A 45 22.94 -7.58 10.94
N ALA A 46 23.08 -7.13 9.68
CA ALA A 46 24.05 -6.09 9.32
C ALA A 46 23.70 -4.75 9.95
N ALA A 47 24.71 -3.92 10.18
CA ALA A 47 24.48 -2.55 10.58
C ALA A 47 23.77 -1.79 9.44
N PRO A 48 22.79 -0.92 9.74
CA PRO A 48 22.17 -0.06 8.75
C PRO A 48 23.22 0.79 8.02
N SER A 49 23.02 1.03 6.73
CA SER A 49 23.85 1.96 5.98
C SER A 49 23.75 3.35 6.60
N ALA A 50 24.88 3.97 6.90
CA ALA A 50 24.90 5.31 7.49
C ALA A 50 24.37 6.34 6.48
N LEU A 51 23.44 7.18 6.93
CA LEU A 51 22.98 8.36 6.21
C LEU A 51 23.56 9.60 6.93
N PRO A 52 24.62 10.22 6.39
CA PRO A 52 25.22 11.39 7.03
C PRO A 52 24.23 12.51 7.20
N GLU A 53 24.27 13.21 8.32
CA GLU A 53 23.44 14.36 8.59
C GLU A 53 24.03 15.65 8.03
N ALA A 54 23.17 16.57 7.58
CA ALA A 54 23.48 17.94 7.21
C ALA A 54 22.23 18.82 7.46
N PRO A 55 21.82 19.01 8.74
CA PRO A 55 20.55 19.63 9.08
C PRO A 55 20.37 21.01 8.46
N MET A 56 19.17 21.26 7.94
CA MET A 56 18.74 22.56 7.41
C MET A 56 17.47 23.02 8.14
N ALA A 57 17.34 24.33 8.35
CA ALA A 57 16.20 24.94 9.02
C ALA A 57 14.99 25.04 8.06
N LEU A 58 14.47 23.89 7.60
CA LEU A 58 13.36 23.85 6.61
C LEU A 58 11.99 24.12 7.22
N GLY A 59 11.80 23.97 8.52
CA GLY A 59 10.48 24.13 9.16
C GLY A 59 9.84 25.49 8.95
N GLY A 60 10.65 26.55 8.91
CA GLY A 60 10.20 27.93 8.64
C GLY A 60 10.10 28.31 7.16
N LEU A 61 10.46 27.41 6.23
CA LEU A 61 10.36 27.67 4.80
C LEU A 61 8.89 27.94 4.43
N ARG A 62 8.64 29.02 3.68
CA ARG A 62 7.30 29.43 3.27
C ARG A 62 7.01 29.01 1.83
N PHE A 63 5.76 28.62 1.59
CA PHE A 63 5.21 28.34 0.27
C PHE A 63 3.69 28.58 0.30
N ASP A 64 3.06 28.61 -0.87
CA ASP A 64 1.61 28.70 -0.94
C ASP A 64 0.99 27.28 -0.98
N ASP A 65 -0.03 27.06 -0.14
CA ASP A 65 -0.76 25.79 -0.13
C ASP A 65 -1.64 25.64 -1.38
N ASP A 66 -2.39 24.53 -1.48
CA ASP A 66 -3.29 24.23 -2.60
C ASP A 66 -4.43 25.24 -2.81
N LYS A 67 -4.64 26.14 -1.83
CA LYS A 67 -5.60 27.25 -1.88
C LYS A 67 -4.93 28.60 -2.11
N GLY A 68 -3.63 28.61 -2.38
CA GLY A 68 -2.85 29.84 -2.55
C GLY A 68 -2.63 30.64 -1.26
N GLN A 69 -2.73 29.98 -0.09
CA GLN A 69 -2.49 30.62 1.20
C GLN A 69 -1.06 30.39 1.68
N PRO A 70 -0.35 31.44 2.11
CA PRO A 70 1.02 31.28 2.60
C PRO A 70 1.06 30.43 3.86
N VAL A 71 1.91 29.44 3.87
CA VAL A 71 2.07 28.48 4.97
C VAL A 71 3.55 28.15 5.15
N THR A 72 3.96 27.87 6.38
CA THR A 72 5.30 27.30 6.63
C THR A 72 5.24 25.77 6.54
N VAL A 73 6.41 25.13 6.31
CA VAL A 73 6.52 23.65 6.35
C VAL A 73 5.98 23.12 7.68
N ASP A 74 6.31 23.72 8.81
CA ASP A 74 5.80 23.30 10.12
C ASP A 74 4.27 23.35 10.19
N GLN A 75 3.68 24.47 9.77
CA GLN A 75 2.22 24.63 9.74
C GLN A 75 1.55 23.64 8.78
N TRP A 76 2.19 23.36 7.65
CA TRP A 76 1.66 22.38 6.68
C TRP A 76 1.70 20.96 7.23
N LEU A 77 2.80 20.54 7.86
CA LEU A 77 2.92 19.24 8.51
C LEU A 77 1.83 19.02 9.57
N ASP A 78 1.56 20.07 10.37
CA ASP A 78 0.48 20.00 11.38
C ASP A 78 -0.90 19.89 10.74
N ARG A 79 -1.19 20.71 9.72
CA ARG A 79 -2.48 20.73 9.02
C ARG A 79 -2.78 19.42 8.29
N THR A 80 -1.76 18.75 7.76
CA THR A 80 -1.89 17.48 7.03
C THR A 80 -1.81 16.26 7.93
N TYR A 81 -1.73 16.46 9.25
CA TYR A 81 -1.59 15.37 10.23
C TYR A 81 -0.40 14.45 9.92
N THR A 82 0.70 15.00 9.43
CA THR A 82 1.91 14.25 9.10
C THR A 82 2.51 13.65 10.37
N ASP A 83 2.75 12.35 10.37
CA ASP A 83 3.32 11.65 11.52
C ASP A 83 4.86 11.64 11.47
N ALA A 84 5.44 11.55 10.28
CA ALA A 84 6.90 11.66 10.10
C ALA A 84 7.27 12.21 8.72
N ILE A 85 8.42 12.86 8.65
CA ILE A 85 9.05 13.29 7.41
C ILE A 85 10.56 13.15 7.53
N VAL A 86 11.18 12.61 6.48
CA VAL A 86 12.63 12.60 6.29
C VAL A 86 12.94 13.16 4.91
N VAL A 87 13.81 14.17 4.84
CA VAL A 87 14.25 14.77 3.57
C VAL A 87 15.73 14.48 3.38
N LEU A 88 16.05 13.80 2.27
CA LEU A 88 17.42 13.58 1.85
C LEU A 88 17.79 14.54 0.71
N HIS A 89 18.93 15.19 0.81
CA HIS A 89 19.51 15.96 -0.26
C HIS A 89 20.97 15.55 -0.48
N LYS A 90 21.31 15.17 -1.70
CA LYS A 90 22.67 14.69 -2.08
C LYS A 90 23.18 13.58 -1.14
N GLY A 91 22.32 12.63 -0.80
CA GLY A 91 22.65 11.48 0.06
C GLY A 91 22.81 11.82 1.56
N ARG A 92 22.41 13.00 2.01
CA ARG A 92 22.48 13.44 3.40
C ARG A 92 21.08 13.74 3.93
N VAL A 93 20.81 13.41 5.19
CA VAL A 93 19.57 13.80 5.87
C VAL A 93 19.68 15.29 6.22
N VAL A 94 18.82 16.10 5.59
CA VAL A 94 18.79 17.55 5.79
C VAL A 94 17.64 18.01 6.68
N PHE A 95 16.58 17.20 6.80
CA PHE A 95 15.45 17.48 7.67
C PHE A 95 14.80 16.17 8.09
N GLU A 96 14.53 16.02 9.37
CA GLU A 96 13.87 14.85 9.94
C GLU A 96 12.99 15.29 11.10
N ARG A 97 11.74 14.82 11.12
CA ARG A 97 10.78 15.15 12.18
C ARG A 97 9.79 14.02 12.38
N TYR A 98 9.44 13.80 13.63
CA TYR A 98 8.42 12.86 14.08
C TYR A 98 7.37 13.60 14.91
N GLN A 99 6.09 13.30 14.68
CA GLN A 99 4.93 13.89 15.35
C GLN A 99 3.99 12.78 15.83
N ASN A 100 2.90 13.12 16.52
CA ASN A 100 1.87 12.18 16.96
C ASN A 100 2.44 10.96 17.73
N GLN A 101 3.41 11.21 18.63
CA GLN A 101 4.11 10.18 19.42
C GLN A 101 4.94 9.18 18.59
N MET A 102 5.05 9.39 17.27
CA MET A 102 5.90 8.59 16.41
C MET A 102 7.38 8.84 16.72
N GLN A 103 8.19 7.80 16.59
CA GLN A 103 9.65 7.81 16.73
C GLN A 103 10.28 7.17 15.49
N ALA A 104 11.58 7.30 15.32
CA ALA A 104 12.33 6.72 14.20
C ALA A 104 12.09 5.20 14.02
N SER A 105 11.84 4.50 15.12
CA SER A 105 11.58 3.05 15.13
C SER A 105 10.10 2.67 15.10
N SER A 106 9.20 3.64 15.10
CA SER A 106 7.75 3.34 15.08
C SER A 106 7.33 2.76 13.73
N PRO A 107 6.55 1.68 13.70
CA PRO A 107 5.94 1.22 12.47
C PRO A 107 4.90 2.23 11.98
N HIS A 108 4.72 2.32 10.68
CA HIS A 108 3.66 3.11 10.08
C HIS A 108 3.10 2.42 8.84
N LEU A 109 1.79 2.47 8.66
CA LEU A 109 1.12 1.92 7.50
C LEU A 109 1.53 2.69 6.24
N LEU A 110 2.01 1.98 5.24
CA LEU A 110 2.50 2.58 3.99
C LEU A 110 1.41 2.84 2.96
N PHE A 111 0.20 2.28 3.16
CA PHE A 111 -0.84 2.32 2.15
C PHE A 111 -0.28 1.98 0.76
N SER A 112 -0.57 2.80 -0.23
CA SER A 112 -0.19 2.54 -1.62
C SER A 112 1.30 2.62 -1.93
N VAL A 113 2.14 3.11 -1.04
CA VAL A 113 3.60 2.95 -1.18
C VAL A 113 3.98 1.46 -1.26
N THR A 114 3.19 0.57 -0.64
CA THR A 114 3.33 -0.89 -0.76
C THR A 114 3.35 -1.38 -2.21
N LYS A 115 2.62 -0.75 -3.12
CA LYS A 115 2.60 -1.10 -4.55
C LYS A 115 3.96 -0.93 -5.22
N SER A 116 4.78 0.02 -4.75
CA SER A 116 6.15 0.22 -5.22
C SER A 116 7.02 -1.01 -4.93
N PHE A 117 6.85 -1.62 -3.77
CA PHE A 117 7.55 -2.87 -3.44
C PHE A 117 7.08 -4.04 -4.29
N THR A 118 5.77 -4.14 -4.57
CA THR A 118 5.23 -5.16 -5.48
C THR A 118 5.81 -4.99 -6.88
N GLY A 119 5.84 -3.77 -7.40
CA GLY A 119 6.44 -3.44 -8.69
C GLY A 119 7.93 -3.75 -8.74
N LEU A 120 8.69 -3.41 -7.68
CA LEU A 120 10.12 -3.69 -7.59
C LEU A 120 10.40 -5.19 -7.61
N MET A 121 9.65 -5.99 -6.87
CA MET A 121 9.80 -7.45 -6.86
C MET A 121 9.49 -8.06 -8.24
N ALA A 122 8.43 -7.60 -8.90
CA ALA A 122 8.10 -8.06 -10.25
C ALA A 122 9.17 -7.65 -11.27
N ALA A 123 9.70 -6.43 -11.19
CA ALA A 123 10.76 -5.94 -12.06
C ALA A 123 12.07 -6.74 -11.85
N GLN A 124 12.41 -7.07 -10.61
CA GLN A 124 13.54 -7.94 -10.31
C GLN A 124 13.38 -9.32 -10.96
N LEU A 125 12.22 -9.96 -10.80
CA LEU A 125 11.95 -11.27 -11.40
C LEU A 125 11.93 -11.21 -12.94
N ALA A 126 11.48 -10.09 -13.51
CA ALA A 126 11.56 -9.88 -14.96
C ALA A 126 13.02 -9.73 -15.43
N HIS A 127 13.84 -9.00 -14.70
CA HIS A 127 15.29 -8.88 -14.98
C HIS A 127 16.01 -10.24 -14.88
N GLU A 128 15.59 -11.08 -13.95
CA GLU A 128 16.11 -12.46 -13.79
C GLU A 128 15.57 -13.42 -14.86
N GLY A 129 14.71 -12.98 -15.77
CA GLY A 129 14.07 -13.82 -16.80
C GLY A 129 13.03 -14.81 -16.27
N ARG A 130 12.61 -14.68 -15.02
CA ARG A 130 11.60 -15.54 -14.36
C ARG A 130 10.16 -15.08 -14.66
N ILE A 131 9.97 -13.81 -14.92
CA ILE A 131 8.73 -13.24 -15.44
C ILE A 131 9.01 -12.63 -16.80
N ASP A 132 8.22 -13.01 -17.81
CA ASP A 132 8.21 -12.37 -19.12
C ASP A 132 7.12 -11.28 -19.13
N PRO A 133 7.47 -9.99 -19.18
CA PRO A 133 6.47 -8.91 -19.17
C PRO A 133 5.55 -8.93 -20.39
N GLN A 134 5.95 -9.56 -21.49
CA GLN A 134 5.14 -9.65 -22.72
C GLN A 134 4.18 -10.85 -22.69
N ALA A 135 4.36 -11.77 -21.77
CA ALA A 135 3.46 -12.90 -21.63
C ALA A 135 2.10 -12.47 -21.06
N LEU A 136 1.06 -13.21 -21.40
CA LEU A 136 -0.26 -13.03 -20.80
C LEU A 136 -0.24 -13.36 -19.31
N VAL A 137 -1.05 -12.65 -18.53
CA VAL A 137 -1.28 -12.91 -17.10
C VAL A 137 -1.62 -14.38 -16.85
N THR A 138 -2.42 -14.97 -17.71
CA THR A 138 -2.89 -16.37 -17.62
C THR A 138 -1.78 -17.41 -17.75
N LYS A 139 -0.62 -17.05 -18.30
CA LYS A 139 0.58 -17.92 -18.26
C LYS A 139 1.02 -18.23 -16.82
N TYR A 140 0.84 -17.29 -15.91
CA TYR A 140 1.24 -17.39 -14.50
C TYR A 140 0.06 -17.69 -13.58
N VAL A 141 -1.11 -17.17 -13.92
CA VAL A 141 -2.35 -17.30 -13.14
C VAL A 141 -3.48 -17.73 -14.06
N PRO A 142 -3.52 -19.03 -14.46
CA PRO A 142 -4.56 -19.55 -15.38
C PRO A 142 -5.98 -19.39 -14.83
N GLU A 143 -6.15 -19.26 -13.51
CA GLU A 143 -7.45 -19.05 -12.89
C GLU A 143 -8.13 -17.73 -13.27
N LEU A 144 -7.40 -16.84 -13.92
CA LEU A 144 -7.90 -15.56 -14.45
C LEU A 144 -8.35 -15.65 -15.91
N GLU A 145 -8.27 -16.85 -16.53
CA GLU A 145 -8.83 -17.08 -17.85
C GLU A 145 -10.35 -16.79 -17.85
N GLY A 146 -10.84 -16.16 -18.92
CA GLY A 146 -12.25 -15.75 -19.02
C GLY A 146 -12.64 -14.50 -18.22
N SER A 147 -11.72 -13.89 -17.49
CA SER A 147 -11.92 -12.61 -16.80
C SER A 147 -11.29 -11.43 -17.57
N ALA A 148 -11.39 -10.21 -17.03
CA ALA A 148 -10.73 -9.03 -17.60
C ALA A 148 -9.20 -9.15 -17.75
N TRP A 149 -8.59 -10.13 -17.10
CA TRP A 149 -7.15 -10.36 -17.09
C TRP A 149 -6.71 -11.37 -18.17
N GLY A 150 -7.66 -12.05 -18.83
CA GLY A 150 -7.40 -13.19 -19.70
C GLY A 150 -6.51 -12.89 -20.90
N ASP A 151 -6.67 -11.71 -21.51
CA ASP A 151 -5.93 -11.24 -22.66
C ASP A 151 -4.96 -10.07 -22.33
N MET A 152 -4.70 -9.85 -21.04
CA MET A 152 -3.82 -8.80 -20.55
C MET A 152 -2.38 -9.32 -20.42
N THR A 153 -1.39 -8.54 -20.86
CA THR A 153 0.02 -8.85 -20.61
C THR A 153 0.45 -8.44 -19.20
N VAL A 154 1.48 -9.09 -18.68
CA VAL A 154 2.09 -8.69 -17.39
C VAL A 154 2.59 -7.25 -17.46
N ARG A 155 3.10 -6.80 -18.61
CA ARG A 155 3.53 -5.42 -18.82
C ARG A 155 2.40 -4.43 -18.59
N GLN A 156 1.22 -4.71 -19.15
CA GLN A 156 0.04 -3.86 -18.95
C GLN A 156 -0.44 -3.81 -17.50
N VAL A 157 -0.26 -4.91 -16.76
CA VAL A 157 -0.49 -4.93 -15.31
C VAL A 157 0.51 -4.04 -14.58
N MET A 158 1.82 -4.16 -14.88
CA MET A 158 2.88 -3.37 -14.25
C MET A 158 2.70 -1.86 -14.50
N ASP A 159 2.26 -1.50 -15.70
CA ASP A 159 2.07 -0.11 -16.11
C ASP A 159 0.70 0.46 -15.73
N MET A 160 -0.19 -0.33 -15.13
CA MET A 160 -1.58 0.03 -14.84
C MET A 160 -2.34 0.53 -16.08
N THR A 161 -2.05 -0.06 -17.25
CA THR A 161 -2.74 0.23 -18.52
C THR A 161 -3.78 -0.83 -18.88
N GLY A 162 -4.07 -1.73 -17.96
CA GLY A 162 -5.10 -2.75 -18.13
C GLY A 162 -6.52 -2.16 -18.05
N ALA A 163 -7.37 -2.53 -19.00
CA ALA A 163 -8.76 -2.06 -19.11
C ALA A 163 -9.70 -2.93 -18.24
N VAL A 164 -9.70 -2.70 -16.95
CA VAL A 164 -10.53 -3.39 -15.97
C VAL A 164 -11.51 -2.41 -15.35
N ARG A 165 -12.79 -2.75 -15.26
CA ARG A 165 -13.73 -1.92 -14.51
C ARG A 165 -13.46 -2.07 -13.01
N PHE A 166 -12.82 -1.05 -12.47
CA PHE A 166 -12.54 -0.93 -11.05
C PHE A 166 -12.39 0.55 -10.71
N ARG A 167 -13.34 1.08 -9.97
CA ARG A 167 -13.36 2.48 -9.54
C ARG A 167 -12.98 2.58 -8.09
N GLU A 168 -12.05 3.48 -7.78
CA GLU A 168 -11.58 3.76 -6.43
C GLU A 168 -12.19 5.07 -5.91
N ASP A 169 -13.50 5.19 -6.01
CA ASP A 169 -14.25 6.27 -5.38
C ASP A 169 -14.71 5.83 -3.98
N TYR A 170 -14.02 6.29 -2.97
CA TYR A 170 -14.29 5.99 -1.57
C TYR A 170 -15.53 6.73 -1.01
N THR A 171 -16.16 7.60 -1.80
CA THR A 171 -17.37 8.32 -1.43
C THR A 171 -18.64 7.62 -1.93
N ASP A 172 -18.54 6.77 -2.95
CA ASP A 172 -19.65 5.98 -3.49
C ASP A 172 -19.52 4.50 -3.09
N PRO A 173 -20.37 4.00 -2.16
CA PRO A 173 -20.31 2.61 -1.70
C PRO A 173 -20.67 1.55 -2.76
N LYS A 174 -21.11 1.99 -3.95
CA LYS A 174 -21.42 1.09 -5.08
C LYS A 174 -20.21 0.79 -5.97
N THR A 175 -19.09 1.47 -5.76
CA THR A 175 -17.88 1.24 -6.54
C THR A 175 -17.14 -0.03 -6.11
N GLU A 176 -16.37 -0.57 -7.03
CA GLU A 176 -15.70 -1.86 -6.87
C GLU A 176 -14.68 -1.88 -5.73
N ILE A 177 -14.17 -0.72 -5.30
CA ILE A 177 -13.25 -0.61 -4.15
C ILE A 177 -13.89 -1.12 -2.84
N PHE A 178 -15.22 -0.98 -2.66
CA PHE A 178 -15.89 -1.53 -1.49
C PHE A 178 -15.97 -3.06 -1.55
N GLY A 179 -16.26 -3.63 -2.72
CA GLY A 179 -16.19 -5.09 -2.92
C GLY A 179 -14.80 -5.66 -2.62
N TYR A 180 -13.76 -4.96 -3.07
CA TYR A 180 -12.38 -5.28 -2.74
C TYR A 180 -12.12 -5.20 -1.23
N SER A 181 -12.58 -4.13 -0.58
CA SER A 181 -12.37 -3.92 0.86
C SER A 181 -13.04 -5.01 1.71
N TRP A 182 -14.21 -5.50 1.28
CA TRP A 182 -14.89 -6.63 1.92
C TRP A 182 -14.20 -7.97 1.64
N ALA A 183 -13.74 -8.19 0.40
CA ALA A 183 -13.03 -9.39 0.02
C ALA A 183 -11.68 -9.51 0.73
N SER A 184 -10.95 -8.41 0.85
CA SER A 184 -9.64 -8.35 1.51
C SER A 184 -9.71 -8.37 3.05
N GLY A 185 -10.89 -8.14 3.64
CA GLY A 185 -11.07 -8.01 5.08
C GLY A 185 -10.62 -6.65 5.65
N MET A 186 -10.35 -5.65 4.80
CA MET A 186 -10.09 -4.28 5.25
C MET A 186 -11.31 -3.64 5.92
N LEU A 187 -12.50 -3.97 5.42
CA LEU A 187 -13.77 -3.56 6.01
C LEU A 187 -14.61 -4.79 6.38
N PRO A 188 -15.41 -4.72 7.45
CA PRO A 188 -16.35 -5.77 7.78
C PRO A 188 -17.39 -5.90 6.66
N ARG A 189 -17.72 -7.15 6.32
CA ARG A 189 -18.75 -7.44 5.32
C ARG A 189 -20.12 -7.01 5.83
N PRO A 190 -20.95 -6.35 4.99
CA PRO A 190 -22.29 -5.98 5.41
C PRO A 190 -23.17 -7.23 5.62
N PRO A 191 -24.23 -7.14 6.45
CA PRO A 191 -25.17 -8.25 6.61
C PRO A 191 -25.71 -8.74 5.27
N GLY A 192 -25.76 -10.06 5.07
CA GLY A 192 -26.24 -10.68 3.83
C GLY A 192 -25.26 -10.60 2.65
N TYR A 193 -24.03 -10.19 2.85
CA TYR A 193 -23.02 -10.16 1.79
C TYR A 193 -22.76 -11.57 1.23
N ALA A 194 -23.01 -11.74 -0.06
CA ALA A 194 -22.83 -13.00 -0.78
C ALA A 194 -21.68 -12.97 -1.80
N GLY A 195 -20.89 -11.91 -1.81
CA GLY A 195 -19.75 -11.74 -2.72
C GLY A 195 -18.49 -12.51 -2.29
N PRO A 196 -17.39 -12.34 -3.03
CA PRO A 196 -16.12 -12.97 -2.74
C PRO A 196 -15.59 -12.63 -1.33
N THR A 197 -15.01 -13.64 -0.66
CA THR A 197 -14.48 -13.51 0.70
C THR A 197 -12.95 -13.50 0.75
N ASN A 198 -12.30 -13.47 -0.40
CA ASN A 198 -10.87 -13.30 -0.57
C ASN A 198 -10.58 -12.53 -1.86
N VAL A 199 -9.39 -11.94 -1.94
CA VAL A 199 -8.98 -11.10 -3.08
C VAL A 199 -8.90 -11.91 -4.38
N TYR A 200 -8.42 -13.15 -4.35
CA TYR A 200 -8.26 -13.96 -5.56
C TYR A 200 -9.61 -14.21 -6.27
N ASP A 201 -10.65 -14.57 -5.50
CA ASP A 201 -11.98 -14.74 -6.07
C ASP A 201 -12.60 -13.41 -6.51
N PHE A 202 -12.32 -12.32 -5.80
CA PHE A 202 -12.76 -10.99 -6.20
C PHE A 202 -12.17 -10.58 -7.57
N LEU A 203 -10.89 -10.82 -7.80
CA LEU A 203 -10.22 -10.49 -9.06
C LEU A 203 -10.87 -11.17 -10.27
N LYS A 204 -11.37 -12.39 -10.11
CA LYS A 204 -12.06 -13.13 -11.17
C LYS A 204 -13.41 -12.50 -11.56
N THR A 205 -14.03 -11.73 -10.67
CA THR A 205 -15.35 -11.12 -10.92
C THR A 205 -15.28 -9.81 -11.69
N LEU A 206 -14.08 -9.23 -11.84
CA LEU A 206 -13.94 -7.91 -12.46
C LEU A 206 -14.10 -8.00 -13.98
N PRO A 207 -15.02 -7.23 -14.57
CA PRO A 207 -15.24 -7.22 -16.01
C PRO A 207 -14.22 -6.34 -16.72
N LYS A 208 -13.96 -6.67 -17.99
CA LYS A 208 -13.20 -5.82 -18.89
C LYS A 208 -14.03 -4.59 -19.28
N GLU A 209 -13.39 -3.41 -19.31
CA GLU A 209 -14.00 -2.14 -19.74
C GLU A 209 -12.98 -1.34 -20.56
N GLY A 210 -13.05 -1.43 -21.89
CA GLY A 210 -12.13 -0.79 -22.81
C GLY A 210 -11.07 -1.74 -23.39
N THR A 211 -10.00 -1.17 -23.93
CA THR A 211 -8.89 -1.87 -24.56
C THR A 211 -7.63 -1.75 -23.70
N HIS A 212 -6.93 -2.87 -23.49
CA HIS A 212 -5.67 -2.85 -22.73
C HIS A 212 -4.59 -2.06 -23.48
N GLY A 213 -3.84 -1.23 -22.77
CA GLY A 213 -2.73 -0.46 -23.31
C GLY A 213 -3.09 0.96 -23.77
N GLU A 214 -4.36 1.34 -23.83
CA GLU A 214 -4.76 2.67 -24.32
C GLU A 214 -4.40 3.82 -23.38
N GLY A 215 -4.30 3.57 -22.09
CA GLY A 215 -3.99 4.64 -21.13
C GLY A 215 -3.75 4.15 -19.71
N PHE A 216 -3.06 4.98 -18.96
CA PHE A 216 -2.83 4.76 -17.53
C PHE A 216 -4.08 5.11 -16.73
N VAL A 217 -4.54 4.17 -15.92
CA VAL A 217 -5.54 4.42 -14.87
C VAL A 217 -5.10 3.69 -13.61
N TYR A 218 -4.89 4.46 -12.55
CA TYR A 218 -4.53 3.88 -11.27
C TYR A 218 -5.63 2.95 -10.75
N ARG A 219 -5.26 1.69 -10.47
CA ARG A 219 -6.17 0.69 -9.92
C ARG A 219 -5.41 -0.27 -9.00
N THR A 220 -5.83 -0.36 -7.76
CA THR A 220 -5.23 -1.24 -6.75
C THR A 220 -5.17 -2.70 -7.20
N VAL A 221 -6.18 -3.18 -7.89
CA VAL A 221 -6.28 -4.58 -8.34
C VAL A 221 -5.17 -5.02 -9.31
N HIS A 222 -4.52 -4.10 -10.02
CA HIS A 222 -3.35 -4.43 -10.83
C HIS A 222 -2.19 -4.91 -9.95
N SER A 223 -1.96 -4.23 -8.82
CA SER A 223 -0.92 -4.64 -7.87
C SER A 223 -1.24 -5.96 -7.18
N GLU A 224 -2.51 -6.27 -6.97
CA GLU A 224 -2.94 -7.58 -6.43
C GLU A 224 -2.63 -8.71 -7.42
N VAL A 225 -2.97 -8.54 -8.70
CA VAL A 225 -2.63 -9.52 -9.75
C VAL A 225 -1.12 -9.66 -9.89
N LEU A 226 -0.38 -8.56 -9.87
CA LEU A 226 1.09 -8.60 -9.92
C LEU A 226 1.67 -9.34 -8.72
N GLY A 227 1.12 -9.11 -7.54
CA GLY A 227 1.48 -9.84 -6.32
C GLY A 227 1.19 -11.33 -6.42
N TRP A 228 0.08 -11.70 -7.04
CA TRP A 228 -0.26 -13.11 -7.28
C TRP A 228 0.73 -13.76 -8.25
N ILE A 229 1.08 -13.10 -9.36
CA ILE A 229 2.11 -13.56 -10.30
C ILE A 229 3.44 -13.80 -9.58
N VAL A 230 3.91 -12.84 -8.79
CA VAL A 230 5.16 -12.96 -8.01
C VAL A 230 5.11 -14.18 -7.08
N SER A 231 4.00 -14.38 -6.37
CA SER A 231 3.83 -15.52 -5.47
C SER A 231 3.86 -16.85 -6.22
N ARG A 232 3.24 -16.93 -7.41
CA ARG A 232 3.22 -18.13 -8.26
C ARG A 232 4.60 -18.48 -8.81
N VAL A 233 5.33 -17.48 -9.29
CA VAL A 233 6.67 -17.67 -9.87
C VAL A 233 7.69 -18.05 -8.79
N THR A 234 7.56 -17.50 -7.60
CA THR A 234 8.53 -17.74 -6.52
C THR A 234 8.18 -18.91 -5.62
N GLN A 235 6.90 -19.27 -5.51
CA GLN A 235 6.36 -20.25 -4.55
C GLN A 235 6.71 -19.90 -3.10
N ARG A 236 6.79 -18.61 -2.78
CA ARG A 236 7.25 -18.12 -1.48
C ARG A 236 6.29 -17.10 -0.89
N ARG A 237 6.32 -16.98 0.44
CA ARG A 237 5.55 -15.95 1.15
C ARG A 237 6.15 -14.57 0.90
N TRP A 238 5.29 -13.57 0.77
CA TRP A 238 5.69 -12.18 0.56
C TRP A 238 6.63 -11.66 1.64
N SER A 239 6.37 -11.96 2.91
CA SER A 239 7.21 -11.55 4.03
C SER A 239 8.65 -12.06 3.90
N ASP A 240 8.83 -13.30 3.42
CA ASP A 240 10.15 -13.89 3.23
C ASP A 240 10.88 -13.26 2.03
N LEU A 241 10.16 -13.06 0.91
CA LEU A 241 10.71 -12.37 -0.27
C LEU A 241 11.16 -10.95 0.05
N MET A 242 10.32 -10.18 0.73
CA MET A 242 10.64 -8.81 1.14
C MET A 242 11.83 -8.78 2.10
N SER A 243 11.88 -9.72 3.05
CA SER A 243 13.03 -9.83 3.97
C SER A 243 14.32 -10.04 3.22
N GLU A 244 14.39 -11.08 2.37
CA GLU A 244 15.63 -11.50 1.72
C GLU A 244 16.08 -10.56 0.61
N ASN A 245 15.15 -10.07 -0.20
CA ASN A 245 15.51 -9.27 -1.37
C ASN A 245 15.71 -7.79 -1.06
N ILE A 246 15.10 -7.28 0.01
CA ILE A 246 15.10 -5.84 0.32
C ILE A 246 15.55 -5.59 1.75
N TRP A 247 14.77 -5.98 2.78
CA TRP A 247 14.98 -5.53 4.15
C TRP A 247 16.31 -5.97 4.75
N GLN A 248 16.73 -7.22 4.50
CA GLN A 248 18.01 -7.74 5.00
C GLN A 248 19.23 -7.05 4.37
N LYS A 249 19.06 -6.46 3.18
CA LYS A 249 20.15 -5.75 2.48
C LYS A 249 20.28 -4.30 2.95
N LEU A 250 19.25 -3.76 3.58
CA LEU A 250 19.26 -2.41 4.13
C LEU A 250 19.84 -2.35 5.54
N GLY A 251 19.95 -3.47 6.21
CA GLY A 251 20.47 -3.58 7.58
C GLY A 251 19.41 -3.53 8.69
#